data_c9492e6986525b3b3dba30d374b0a1da
#
_entry.id   c9492e6986525b3b3dba30d374b0a1da
#
_cell.length_a   1.000
_cell.length_b   1.000
_cell.length_c   1.000
_cell.angle_alpha   90.00
_cell.angle_beta   90.00
_cell.angle_gamma   90.00
#
_symmetry.space_group_name_H-M   'P 1'
#
loop_
_entity.id
_entity.type
_entity.pdbx_description
1 polymer ?
#
loop_
_entity_poly.entity_id
_entity_poly.type
_entity_poly.pdbx_seq_one_letter_code
_entity_poly.pdbx_strand_id
1 'polypeptide(L)'
;TLLKENPDIEKCLFVVDRKDLDKQTREEFNKFQDGCVEENTNTDSLVRRMLSDDYSDKIIVTTIQKLGIALDPHNRNNYQERLLPLKNKRVVFIFDECHRSQFGENHKAIKEFFPKAQLFGFTGTPIFDENATYTQITGEEAQYKTTKDVFQHELHTYTITNAIEDKNVLRFHVDYYKPDDLYASFGEDMRKHAVAEAILKKHRAATSDFRFNALFATSSINDAIEYYKILQELQERYKSQSDEYMPLNIACVFSPPAYGNKDIMQIQEDLEQERRDNEVEPE
;
A
#
# COMPACT_ATOMS: atom_id res chain seq x y z
N THR A 1 7.83 0.86 -24.24
CA THR A 1 8.16 1.02 -25.67
C THR A 1 8.17 -0.34 -26.38
N LEU A 2 9.05 -1.29 -26.03
CA LEU A 2 9.16 -2.59 -26.74
C LEU A 2 7.83 -3.36 -26.83
N LEU A 3 7.03 -3.37 -25.75
CA LEU A 3 5.72 -4.04 -25.75
C LEU A 3 4.71 -3.31 -26.64
N LYS A 4 4.79 -1.99 -26.73
CA LYS A 4 3.90 -1.17 -27.55
C LYS A 4 4.14 -1.37 -29.05
N GLU A 5 5.39 -1.57 -29.43
CA GLU A 5 5.80 -1.74 -30.83
C GLU A 5 5.63 -3.19 -31.33
N ASN A 6 5.44 -4.13 -30.42
CA ASN A 6 5.26 -5.54 -30.78
C ASN A 6 3.84 -5.78 -31.38
N PRO A 7 3.74 -6.20 -32.66
CA PRO A 7 2.45 -6.43 -33.32
C PRO A 7 1.66 -7.60 -32.74
N ASP A 8 2.36 -8.57 -32.10
CA ASP A 8 1.70 -9.75 -31.50
C ASP A 8 1.00 -9.42 -30.17
N ILE A 9 1.25 -8.25 -29.58
CA ILE A 9 0.64 -7.80 -28.34
C ILE A 9 -0.51 -6.85 -28.68
N GLU A 10 -1.71 -7.22 -28.27
CA GLU A 10 -2.91 -6.43 -28.49
C GLU A 10 -2.96 -5.22 -27.55
N LYS A 11 -2.80 -5.46 -26.26
CA LYS A 11 -2.84 -4.45 -25.19
C LYS A 11 -1.77 -4.70 -24.15
N CYS A 12 -1.30 -3.62 -23.53
CA CYS A 12 -0.44 -3.66 -22.36
C CYS A 12 -1.10 -2.83 -21.24
N LEU A 13 -1.46 -3.49 -20.14
CA LEU A 13 -2.05 -2.85 -18.97
C LEU A 13 -1.02 -2.75 -17.86
N PHE A 14 -0.78 -1.54 -17.38
CA PHE A 14 -0.04 -1.30 -16.14
C PHE A 14 -1.06 -1.17 -15.01
N VAL A 15 -1.00 -2.10 -14.07
CA VAL A 15 -2.02 -2.27 -13.02
C VAL A 15 -1.42 -1.90 -11.68
N VAL A 16 -2.02 -0.92 -11.03
CA VAL A 16 -1.62 -0.44 -9.70
C VAL A 16 -2.70 -0.75 -8.66
N ASP A 17 -2.31 -0.81 -7.39
CA ASP A 17 -3.23 -1.18 -6.32
C ASP A 17 -4.15 -0.01 -5.89
N ARG A 18 -3.67 1.22 -5.87
CA ARG A 18 -4.41 2.34 -5.27
C ARG A 18 -5.18 3.18 -6.29
N LYS A 19 -6.35 3.67 -5.85
CA LYS A 19 -7.14 4.68 -6.58
C LYS A 19 -6.36 5.98 -6.84
N ASP A 20 -5.46 6.28 -5.94
CA ASP A 20 -4.56 7.42 -6.06
C ASP A 20 -3.26 6.94 -6.72
N LEU A 21 -3.32 6.74 -8.05
CA LEU A 21 -2.10 6.86 -8.81
C LEU A 21 -1.49 8.19 -8.40
N ASP A 22 -0.38 8.13 -7.69
CA ASP A 22 0.34 9.31 -7.27
C ASP A 22 0.48 10.26 -8.47
N LYS A 23 0.23 11.54 -8.25
CA LYS A 23 0.37 12.57 -9.28
C LYS A 23 1.71 12.42 -10.02
N GLN A 24 2.78 12.10 -9.28
CA GLN A 24 4.10 11.87 -9.82
C GLN A 24 4.13 10.67 -10.79
N THR A 25 3.52 9.55 -10.44
CA THR A 25 3.46 8.37 -11.32
C THR A 25 2.68 8.69 -12.59
N ARG A 26 1.57 9.43 -12.49
CA ARG A 26 0.81 9.89 -13.66
C ARG A 26 1.63 10.79 -14.57
N GLU A 27 2.32 11.75 -14.01
CA GLU A 27 3.19 12.66 -14.74
C GLU A 27 4.33 11.92 -15.45
N GLU A 28 4.93 10.91 -14.79
CA GLU A 28 5.98 10.09 -15.40
C GLU A 28 5.45 9.25 -16.57
N PHE A 29 4.29 8.62 -16.44
CA PHE A 29 3.68 7.87 -17.54
C PHE A 29 3.28 8.79 -18.71
N ASN A 30 2.72 9.96 -18.42
CA ASN A 30 2.33 10.93 -19.45
C ASN A 30 3.52 11.49 -20.21
N LYS A 31 4.73 11.53 -19.63
CA LYS A 31 5.97 11.87 -20.36
C LYS A 31 6.29 10.88 -21.50
N PHE A 32 5.91 9.61 -21.33
CA PHE A 32 6.13 8.58 -22.35
C PHE A 32 5.00 8.49 -23.36
N GLN A 33 3.78 8.74 -22.92
CA GLN A 33 2.60 8.79 -23.78
C GLN A 33 1.53 9.65 -23.13
N ASP A 34 1.23 10.76 -23.75
CA ASP A 34 0.17 11.66 -23.30
C ASP A 34 -1.19 10.96 -23.30
N GLY A 35 -1.96 11.12 -22.21
CA GLY A 35 -3.26 10.51 -22.04
C GLY A 35 -3.28 8.98 -21.79
N CYS A 36 -2.12 8.32 -21.56
CA CYS A 36 -2.11 6.88 -21.25
C CYS A 36 -2.68 6.57 -19.86
N VAL A 37 -2.63 7.52 -18.96
CA VAL A 37 -3.21 7.40 -17.62
C VAL A 37 -4.61 7.98 -17.62
N GLU A 38 -5.57 7.15 -17.26
CA GLU A 38 -6.96 7.55 -17.19
C GLU A 38 -7.26 8.31 -15.90
N GLU A 39 -7.67 9.57 -16.02
CA GLU A 39 -8.10 10.40 -14.89
C GLU A 39 -9.50 10.00 -14.39
N ASN A 40 -10.29 9.34 -15.23
CA ASN A 40 -11.66 8.98 -14.92
C ASN A 40 -11.76 7.71 -14.08
N THR A 41 -12.56 7.77 -13.02
CA THR A 41 -12.83 6.68 -12.08
C THR A 41 -13.77 5.59 -12.64
N ASN A 42 -14.15 5.65 -13.93
CA ASN A 42 -15.19 4.80 -14.51
C ASN A 42 -14.62 3.55 -15.18
N THR A 43 -15.13 2.36 -14.80
CA THR A 43 -14.77 1.07 -15.40
C THR A 43 -15.20 1.01 -16.89
N ASP A 44 -16.27 1.68 -17.28
CA ASP A 44 -16.72 1.74 -18.69
C ASP A 44 -15.65 2.33 -19.60
N SER A 45 -14.98 3.37 -19.17
CA SER A 45 -13.88 3.98 -19.91
C SER A 45 -12.71 3.00 -20.08
N LEU A 46 -12.34 2.24 -19.04
CA LEU A 46 -11.33 1.18 -19.16
C LEU A 46 -11.71 0.16 -20.24
N VAL A 47 -12.95 -0.35 -20.18
CA VAL A 47 -13.45 -1.35 -21.13
C VAL A 47 -13.46 -0.77 -22.57
N ARG A 48 -13.89 0.46 -22.76
CA ARG A 48 -13.87 1.15 -24.07
C ARG A 48 -12.44 1.25 -24.62
N ARG A 49 -11.46 1.67 -23.80
CA ARG A 49 -10.06 1.77 -24.20
C ARG A 49 -9.43 0.41 -24.50
N MET A 50 -9.78 -0.62 -23.73
CA MET A 50 -9.33 -1.97 -24.02
C MET A 50 -9.81 -2.47 -25.39
N LEU A 51 -11.02 -2.08 -25.81
CA LEU A 51 -11.62 -2.45 -27.10
C LEU A 51 -11.23 -1.52 -28.24
N SER A 52 -10.62 -0.39 -27.99
CA SER A 52 -10.22 0.59 -28.99
C SER A 52 -9.06 0.05 -29.84
N ASP A 53 -9.11 0.27 -31.16
CA ASP A 53 -8.01 0.00 -32.09
C ASP A 53 -7.01 1.14 -32.18
N ASP A 54 -7.25 2.24 -31.44
CA ASP A 54 -6.35 3.37 -31.43
C ASP A 54 -5.00 2.98 -30.80
N TYR A 55 -3.91 3.33 -31.49
CA TYR A 55 -2.56 3.10 -31.01
C TYR A 55 -2.25 3.82 -29.69
N SER A 56 -2.92 4.93 -29.41
CA SER A 56 -2.84 5.62 -28.12
C SER A 56 -3.36 4.77 -26.95
N ASP A 57 -4.33 3.90 -27.24
CA ASP A 57 -4.93 2.99 -26.24
C ASP A 57 -4.23 1.62 -26.15
N LYS A 58 -3.07 1.46 -26.78
CA LYS A 58 -2.29 0.22 -26.68
C LYS A 58 -1.66 0.02 -25.30
N ILE A 59 -1.32 1.13 -24.62
CA ILE A 59 -0.88 1.14 -23.22
C ILE A 59 -1.95 1.81 -22.38
N ILE A 60 -2.41 1.13 -21.34
CA ILE A 60 -3.45 1.59 -20.42
C ILE A 60 -2.94 1.45 -18.99
N VAL A 61 -3.01 2.52 -18.20
CA VAL A 61 -2.74 2.48 -16.77
C VAL A 61 -4.08 2.42 -16.04
N THR A 62 -4.25 1.44 -15.17
CA THR A 62 -5.51 1.20 -14.45
C THR A 62 -5.27 0.68 -13.03
N THR A 63 -6.31 0.60 -12.23
CA THR A 63 -6.24 0.01 -10.89
C THR A 63 -6.73 -1.44 -10.90
N ILE A 64 -6.23 -2.24 -9.96
CA ILE A 64 -6.64 -3.63 -9.79
C ILE A 64 -8.16 -3.75 -9.52
N GLN A 65 -8.75 -2.78 -8.80
CA GLN A 65 -10.18 -2.76 -8.51
C GLN A 65 -11.02 -2.57 -9.78
N LYS A 66 -10.64 -1.63 -10.67
CA LYS A 66 -11.35 -1.43 -11.94
C LYS A 66 -11.27 -2.67 -12.83
N LEU A 67 -10.10 -3.30 -12.85
CA LEU A 67 -9.90 -4.53 -13.61
C LEU A 67 -10.76 -5.67 -13.05
N GLY A 68 -10.84 -5.82 -11.72
CA GLY A 68 -11.73 -6.77 -11.06
C GLY A 68 -13.20 -6.55 -11.43
N ILE A 69 -13.68 -5.31 -11.40
CA ILE A 69 -15.05 -4.95 -11.81
C ILE A 69 -15.29 -5.26 -13.30
N ALA A 70 -14.30 -5.00 -14.16
CA ALA A 70 -14.41 -5.25 -15.60
C ALA A 70 -14.50 -6.76 -15.93
N LEU A 71 -13.90 -7.61 -15.09
CA LEU A 71 -13.88 -9.07 -15.27
C LEU A 71 -14.92 -9.81 -14.43
N ASP A 72 -15.72 -9.11 -13.62
CA ASP A 72 -16.80 -9.71 -12.83
C ASP A 72 -17.96 -10.15 -13.74
N PRO A 73 -18.25 -11.48 -13.82
CA PRO A 73 -19.32 -12.02 -14.65
C PRO A 73 -20.72 -11.59 -14.18
N HIS A 74 -20.85 -11.15 -12.92
CA HIS A 74 -22.14 -10.73 -12.36
C HIS A 74 -22.34 -9.21 -12.42
N ASN A 75 -21.41 -8.48 -13.05
CA ASN A 75 -21.54 -7.03 -13.18
C ASN A 75 -22.73 -6.65 -14.09
N ARG A 76 -23.60 -5.75 -13.59
CA ARG A 76 -24.80 -5.31 -14.29
C ARG A 76 -24.57 -4.65 -15.66
N ASN A 77 -23.35 -4.16 -15.91
CA ASN A 77 -22.98 -3.51 -17.16
C ASN A 77 -22.41 -4.47 -18.20
N ASN A 78 -22.39 -5.78 -17.91
CA ASN A 78 -21.89 -6.85 -18.81
C ASN A 78 -20.51 -6.56 -19.39
N TYR A 79 -19.61 -5.98 -18.59
CA TYR A 79 -18.27 -5.59 -19.04
C TYR A 79 -17.47 -6.80 -19.54
N GLN A 80 -17.56 -7.93 -18.85
CA GLN A 80 -16.86 -9.14 -19.23
C GLN A 80 -17.31 -9.64 -20.61
N GLU A 81 -18.61 -9.60 -20.91
CA GLU A 81 -19.14 -9.97 -22.22
C GLU A 81 -18.63 -9.02 -23.32
N ARG A 82 -18.56 -7.73 -23.04
CA ARG A 82 -18.02 -6.74 -23.99
C ARG A 82 -16.55 -7.01 -24.31
N LEU A 83 -15.78 -7.53 -23.37
CA LEU A 83 -14.36 -7.84 -23.53
C LEU A 83 -14.08 -9.18 -24.26
N LEU A 84 -15.10 -9.97 -24.61
CA LEU A 84 -14.94 -11.25 -25.33
C LEU A 84 -14.07 -11.18 -26.59
N PRO A 85 -14.09 -10.10 -27.39
CA PRO A 85 -13.20 -9.96 -28.56
C PRO A 85 -11.71 -10.05 -28.19
N LEU A 86 -11.34 -9.67 -26.97
CA LEU A 86 -9.96 -9.71 -26.47
C LEU A 86 -9.57 -11.03 -25.79
N LYS A 87 -10.53 -11.88 -25.48
CA LYS A 87 -10.32 -13.11 -24.69
C LYS A 87 -9.16 -13.97 -25.18
N ASN A 88 -9.07 -14.14 -26.52
CA ASN A 88 -8.05 -14.96 -27.16
C ASN A 88 -6.86 -14.15 -27.70
N LYS A 89 -6.83 -12.86 -27.44
CA LYS A 89 -5.73 -11.98 -27.83
C LYS A 89 -4.59 -12.06 -26.80
N ARG A 90 -3.40 -11.71 -27.22
CA ARG A 90 -2.24 -11.62 -26.33
C ARG A 90 -2.25 -10.26 -25.63
N VAL A 91 -2.63 -10.26 -24.36
CA VAL A 91 -2.65 -9.10 -23.49
C VAL A 91 -1.55 -9.22 -22.46
N VAL A 92 -0.80 -8.15 -22.21
CA VAL A 92 0.24 -8.09 -21.21
C VAL A 92 -0.26 -7.30 -20.02
N PHE A 93 -0.10 -7.86 -18.83
CA PHE A 93 -0.39 -7.19 -17.56
C PHE A 93 0.90 -7.01 -16.78
N ILE A 94 1.16 -5.80 -16.34
CA ILE A 94 2.29 -5.43 -15.49
C ILE A 94 1.70 -4.93 -14.18
N PHE A 95 2.00 -5.61 -13.08
CA PHE A 95 1.49 -5.31 -11.75
C PHE A 95 2.56 -4.66 -10.91
N ASP A 96 2.23 -3.52 -10.35
CA ASP A 96 3.02 -2.89 -9.32
C ASP A 96 2.53 -3.33 -7.93
N GLU A 97 3.43 -3.43 -6.95
CA GLU A 97 3.14 -3.89 -5.59
C GLU A 97 2.35 -5.20 -5.53
N CYS A 98 2.77 -6.18 -6.35
CA CYS A 98 2.03 -7.40 -6.63
C CYS A 98 1.90 -8.38 -5.43
N HIS A 99 2.49 -8.05 -4.27
CA HIS A 99 2.38 -8.82 -3.03
C HIS A 99 1.08 -8.58 -2.24
N ARG A 100 0.27 -7.57 -2.63
CA ARG A 100 -0.92 -7.20 -1.86
C ARG A 100 -2.05 -8.22 -1.98
N SER A 101 -2.83 -8.40 -0.89
CA SER A 101 -3.83 -9.45 -0.71
C SER A 101 -4.92 -9.53 -1.79
N GLN A 102 -5.34 -8.40 -2.35
CA GLN A 102 -6.37 -8.36 -3.39
C GLN A 102 -5.89 -8.90 -4.75
N PHE A 103 -4.60 -9.17 -4.86
CA PHE A 103 -4.01 -9.62 -6.10
C PHE A 103 -4.41 -11.07 -6.46
N GLY A 104 -4.53 -11.97 -5.47
CA GLY A 104 -4.78 -13.39 -5.70
C GLY A 104 -6.09 -13.71 -6.43
N GLU A 105 -7.20 -13.12 -6.02
CA GLU A 105 -8.51 -13.31 -6.65
C GLU A 105 -8.58 -12.70 -8.06
N ASN A 106 -8.09 -11.48 -8.21
CA ASN A 106 -8.06 -10.79 -9.50
C ASN A 106 -7.11 -11.50 -10.48
N HIS A 107 -6.00 -12.06 -10.00
CA HIS A 107 -5.07 -12.84 -10.81
C HIS A 107 -5.75 -14.09 -11.41
N LYS A 108 -6.56 -14.81 -10.62
CA LYS A 108 -7.33 -15.95 -11.07
C LYS A 108 -8.32 -15.53 -12.16
N ALA A 109 -9.10 -14.48 -11.92
CA ALA A 109 -10.05 -13.96 -12.89
C ALA A 109 -9.39 -13.54 -14.21
N ILE A 110 -8.21 -12.90 -14.13
CA ILE A 110 -7.45 -12.51 -15.33
C ILE A 110 -7.01 -13.73 -16.13
N LYS A 111 -6.44 -14.75 -15.47
CA LYS A 111 -5.99 -15.99 -16.16
C LYS A 111 -7.14 -16.78 -16.77
N GLU A 112 -8.27 -16.84 -16.08
CA GLU A 112 -9.47 -17.53 -16.57
C GLU A 112 -10.07 -16.84 -17.80
N PHE A 113 -10.12 -15.51 -17.77
CA PHE A 113 -10.68 -14.74 -18.87
C PHE A 113 -9.71 -14.58 -20.05
N PHE A 114 -8.42 -14.35 -19.80
CA PHE A 114 -7.38 -14.14 -20.80
C PHE A 114 -6.38 -15.32 -20.81
N PRO A 115 -6.66 -16.44 -21.43
CA PRO A 115 -5.80 -17.64 -21.39
C PRO A 115 -4.42 -17.42 -22.05
N LYS A 116 -4.27 -16.39 -22.89
CA LYS A 116 -2.99 -16.01 -23.53
C LYS A 116 -2.31 -14.82 -22.87
N ALA A 117 -2.79 -14.39 -21.70
CA ALA A 117 -2.18 -13.27 -21.00
C ALA A 117 -0.76 -13.58 -20.52
N GLN A 118 0.08 -12.56 -20.57
CA GLN A 118 1.39 -12.55 -19.92
C GLN A 118 1.31 -11.63 -18.70
N LEU A 119 1.75 -12.14 -17.55
CA LEU A 119 1.66 -11.45 -16.28
C LEU A 119 3.07 -11.20 -15.74
N PHE A 120 3.39 -9.95 -15.47
CA PHE A 120 4.64 -9.53 -14.86
C PHE A 120 4.32 -8.83 -13.54
N GLY A 121 4.99 -9.21 -12.45
CA GLY A 121 4.83 -8.61 -11.14
C GLY A 121 6.11 -7.91 -10.71
N PHE A 122 5.98 -6.70 -10.17
CA PHE A 122 7.03 -5.96 -9.51
C PHE A 122 6.66 -5.77 -8.04
N THR A 123 7.61 -5.98 -7.14
CA THR A 123 7.40 -5.77 -5.72
C THR A 123 8.71 -5.52 -4.99
N GLY A 124 8.70 -4.59 -4.04
CA GLY A 124 9.80 -4.39 -3.10
C GLY A 124 9.77 -5.37 -1.92
N THR A 125 8.65 -6.07 -1.70
CA THR A 125 8.43 -6.96 -0.56
C THR A 125 7.78 -8.28 -1.00
N PRO A 126 8.52 -9.17 -1.68
CA PRO A 126 7.97 -10.45 -2.10
C PRO A 126 7.56 -11.30 -0.90
N ILE A 127 6.50 -12.09 -1.06
CA ILE A 127 6.04 -13.05 -0.07
C ILE A 127 6.75 -14.38 -0.34
N PHE A 128 7.56 -14.80 0.63
CA PHE A 128 8.24 -16.09 0.66
C PHE A 128 7.50 -17.07 1.57
N ASP A 129 7.87 -18.35 1.56
CA ASP A 129 7.26 -19.38 2.40
C ASP A 129 7.35 -19.04 3.91
N GLU A 130 8.44 -18.40 4.34
CA GLU A 130 8.69 -18.05 5.73
C GLU A 130 7.77 -16.93 6.25
N ASN A 131 7.30 -16.04 5.37
CA ASN A 131 6.45 -14.92 5.76
C ASN A 131 5.04 -14.98 5.16
N ALA A 132 4.67 -16.09 4.55
CA ALA A 132 3.33 -16.33 4.06
C ALA A 132 2.36 -16.49 5.23
N THR A 133 1.43 -15.58 5.39
CA THR A 133 0.34 -15.67 6.38
C THR A 133 -0.83 -16.44 5.77
N TYR A 134 -1.14 -17.58 6.35
CA TYR A 134 -2.34 -18.35 6.00
C TYR A 134 -3.55 -17.75 6.69
N THR A 135 -4.21 -16.79 6.05
CA THR A 135 -5.50 -16.32 6.54
C THR A 135 -6.58 -17.14 5.84
N GLN A 136 -7.21 -18.04 6.58
CA GLN A 136 -8.46 -18.67 6.15
C GLN A 136 -9.54 -17.59 6.10
N ILE A 137 -9.88 -17.13 4.91
CA ILE A 137 -11.10 -16.38 4.70
C ILE A 137 -12.17 -17.41 4.31
N THR A 138 -13.13 -17.66 5.21
CA THR A 138 -14.33 -18.50 5.00
C THR A 138 -14.09 -19.96 4.59
N GLY A 139 -13.17 -20.67 5.27
CA GLY A 139 -13.09 -22.14 5.14
C GLY A 139 -12.49 -22.69 3.86
N GLU A 140 -12.09 -21.83 2.92
CA GLU A 140 -11.32 -22.22 1.74
C GLU A 140 -9.85 -21.87 1.94
N GLU A 141 -8.95 -22.82 1.62
CA GLU A 141 -7.51 -22.56 1.62
C GLU A 141 -7.18 -21.47 0.60
N ALA A 142 -6.41 -20.45 1.00
CA ALA A 142 -5.91 -19.45 0.08
C ALA A 142 -5.09 -20.15 -1.03
N GLN A 143 -5.53 -20.02 -2.27
CA GLN A 143 -5.00 -20.78 -3.41
C GLN A 143 -3.57 -20.38 -3.80
N TYR A 144 -3.12 -19.18 -3.39
CA TYR A 144 -1.77 -18.65 -3.64
C TYR A 144 -1.16 -18.17 -2.35
N LYS A 145 -0.07 -18.80 -1.95
CA LYS A 145 0.60 -18.57 -0.68
C LYS A 145 1.77 -17.60 -0.79
N THR A 146 2.48 -17.65 -1.92
CA THR A 146 3.72 -16.90 -2.16
C THR A 146 3.67 -16.12 -3.48
N THR A 147 4.58 -15.16 -3.63
CA THR A 147 4.74 -14.44 -4.91
C THR A 147 5.12 -15.40 -6.04
N LYS A 148 5.87 -16.46 -5.74
CA LYS A 148 6.26 -17.50 -6.69
C LYS A 148 5.06 -18.34 -7.17
N ASP A 149 4.09 -18.64 -6.30
CA ASP A 149 2.85 -19.36 -6.67
C ASP A 149 2.06 -18.58 -7.72
N VAL A 150 2.10 -17.27 -7.64
CA VAL A 150 1.39 -16.37 -8.57
C VAL A 150 2.12 -16.21 -9.89
N PHE A 151 3.43 -15.88 -9.86
CA PHE A 151 4.20 -15.50 -11.05
C PHE A 151 5.11 -16.61 -11.59
N GLN A 152 5.25 -17.72 -10.87
CA GLN A 152 6.00 -18.92 -11.28
C GLN A 152 7.52 -18.72 -11.37
N HIS A 153 7.99 -17.68 -12.05
CA HIS A 153 9.41 -17.41 -12.30
C HIS A 153 9.82 -16.05 -11.79
N GLU A 154 10.89 -16.04 -11.02
CA GLU A 154 11.62 -14.82 -10.68
C GLU A 154 12.57 -14.49 -11.83
N LEU A 155 12.39 -13.31 -12.41
CA LEU A 155 13.19 -12.87 -13.56
C LEU A 155 14.40 -12.05 -13.15
N HIS A 156 14.26 -11.28 -12.07
CA HIS A 156 15.31 -10.38 -11.58
C HIS A 156 15.08 -10.06 -10.10
N THR A 157 16.16 -10.03 -9.33
CA THR A 157 16.17 -9.64 -7.92
C THR A 157 17.24 -8.59 -7.70
N TYR A 158 16.84 -7.47 -7.10
CA TYR A 158 17.73 -6.42 -6.60
C TYR A 158 17.42 -6.17 -5.14
N THR A 159 18.20 -6.78 -4.25
CA THR A 159 17.95 -6.76 -2.82
C THR A 159 18.48 -5.48 -2.17
N ILE A 160 18.04 -5.22 -0.92
CA ILE A 160 18.57 -4.13 -0.11
C ILE A 160 20.11 -4.25 0.10
N THR A 161 20.64 -5.47 0.14
CA THR A 161 22.08 -5.72 0.23
C THR A 161 22.80 -5.22 -1.02
N ASN A 162 22.25 -5.54 -2.22
CA ASN A 162 22.80 -5.03 -3.48
C ASN A 162 22.74 -3.50 -3.53
N ALA A 163 21.61 -2.91 -3.10
CA ALA A 163 21.44 -1.46 -3.07
C ALA A 163 22.43 -0.76 -2.13
N ILE A 164 22.79 -1.39 -1.01
CA ILE A 164 23.81 -0.88 -0.07
C ILE A 164 25.21 -1.01 -0.68
N GLU A 165 25.52 -2.12 -1.33
CA GLU A 165 26.80 -2.34 -2.02
C GLU A 165 27.02 -1.33 -3.14
N ASP A 166 25.98 -1.08 -3.93
CA ASP A 166 25.96 -0.08 -5.02
C ASP A 166 25.90 1.36 -4.50
N LYS A 167 25.82 1.58 -3.19
CA LYS A 167 25.68 2.91 -2.54
C LYS A 167 24.41 3.68 -2.92
N ASN A 168 23.39 2.99 -3.40
CA ASN A 168 22.06 3.55 -3.66
C ASN A 168 21.24 3.71 -2.37
N VAL A 169 21.55 2.92 -1.34
CA VAL A 169 20.94 2.98 -0.01
C VAL A 169 22.02 3.04 1.05
N LEU A 170 21.83 3.87 2.05
CA LEU A 170 22.72 3.92 3.21
C LEU A 170 22.53 2.66 4.08
N ARG A 171 23.63 2.25 4.73
CA ARG A 171 23.55 1.19 5.74
C ARG A 171 22.65 1.63 6.87
N PHE A 172 21.86 0.71 7.38
CA PHE A 172 20.97 0.92 8.53
C PHE A 172 21.20 -0.18 9.57
N HIS A 173 20.76 0.09 10.78
CA HIS A 173 20.77 -0.85 11.89
C HIS A 173 19.31 -1.11 12.33
N VAL A 174 19.04 -2.35 12.73
CA VAL A 174 17.70 -2.74 13.22
C VAL A 174 17.83 -3.11 14.69
N ASP A 175 17.19 -2.32 15.54
CA ASP A 175 17.03 -2.61 16.97
C ASP A 175 15.64 -3.17 17.23
N TYR A 176 15.57 -4.27 17.96
CA TYR A 176 14.31 -4.82 18.43
C TYR A 176 14.10 -4.40 19.89
N TYR A 177 12.93 -3.82 20.18
CA TYR A 177 12.50 -3.53 21.52
C TYR A 177 11.42 -4.51 21.94
N LYS A 178 11.68 -5.29 22.98
CA LYS A 178 10.70 -6.14 23.64
C LYS A 178 10.46 -5.55 25.03
N PRO A 179 9.24 -5.15 25.38
CA PRO A 179 8.91 -4.75 26.74
C PRO A 179 9.24 -5.91 27.70
N ASP A 180 9.73 -5.60 28.88
CA ASP A 180 9.99 -6.59 29.90
C ASP A 180 8.75 -7.45 30.16
N ASP A 181 8.94 -8.72 30.51
CA ASP A 181 7.83 -9.69 30.72
C ASP A 181 6.84 -9.22 31.80
N LEU A 182 7.27 -8.29 32.67
CA LEU A 182 6.39 -7.62 33.63
C LEU A 182 5.25 -6.86 32.96
N TYR A 183 5.51 -6.24 31.80
CA TYR A 183 4.50 -5.50 31.04
C TYR A 183 3.63 -6.41 30.17
N ALA A 184 4.03 -7.64 29.92
CA ALA A 184 3.24 -8.61 29.19
C ALA A 184 2.00 -9.09 29.96
N SER A 185 2.02 -8.97 31.30
CA SER A 185 0.90 -9.31 32.20
C SER A 185 -0.06 -8.14 32.46
N PHE A 186 0.34 -6.93 32.13
CA PHE A 186 -0.50 -5.72 32.22
C PHE A 186 -1.13 -5.44 30.86
N GLY A 187 -2.37 -4.97 30.83
CA GLY A 187 -3.15 -4.77 29.61
C GLY A 187 -2.45 -3.90 28.54
N GLU A 188 -3.07 -3.80 27.40
CA GLU A 188 -2.53 -3.17 26.19
C GLU A 188 -2.05 -1.73 26.41
N ASP A 189 -2.74 -0.94 27.25
CA ASP A 189 -2.39 0.43 27.60
C ASP A 189 -1.01 0.54 28.26
N MET A 190 -0.68 -0.36 29.19
CA MET A 190 0.62 -0.37 29.86
C MET A 190 1.76 -0.69 28.90
N ARG A 191 1.50 -1.57 27.92
CA ARG A 191 2.45 -1.86 26.84
C ARG A 191 2.72 -0.62 25.99
N LYS A 192 1.67 0.11 25.59
CA LYS A 192 1.82 1.33 24.80
C LYS A 192 2.62 2.40 25.56
N HIS A 193 2.38 2.57 26.85
CA HIS A 193 3.17 3.47 27.70
C HIS A 193 4.65 3.08 27.74
N ALA A 194 4.96 1.80 27.93
CA ALA A 194 6.35 1.31 27.95
C ALA A 194 7.08 1.55 26.62
N VAL A 195 6.38 1.33 25.50
CA VAL A 195 6.91 1.61 24.16
C VAL A 195 7.15 3.12 23.98
N ALA A 196 6.20 3.96 24.33
CA ALA A 196 6.33 5.42 24.25
C ALA A 196 7.48 5.95 25.10
N GLU A 197 7.65 5.46 26.34
CA GLU A 197 8.79 5.79 27.16
C GLU A 197 10.12 5.37 26.53
N ALA A 198 10.20 4.18 25.94
CA ALA A 198 11.40 3.71 25.28
C ALA A 198 11.74 4.59 24.06
N ILE A 199 10.73 5.02 23.29
CA ILE A 199 10.90 5.93 22.16
C ILE A 199 11.50 7.26 22.67
N LEU A 200 10.90 7.90 23.66
CA LEU A 200 11.40 9.17 24.21
C LEU A 200 12.84 9.05 24.73
N LYS A 201 13.16 7.98 25.45
CA LYS A 201 14.52 7.73 25.98
C LYS A 201 15.56 7.53 24.86
N LYS A 202 15.21 6.82 23.79
CA LYS A 202 16.14 6.52 22.69
C LYS A 202 16.21 7.62 21.63
N HIS A 203 15.22 8.47 21.51
CA HIS A 203 15.06 9.42 20.42
C HIS A 203 16.29 10.27 20.17
N ARG A 204 16.84 10.88 21.22
CA ARG A 204 18.01 11.78 21.12
C ARG A 204 19.23 11.06 20.52
N ALA A 205 19.51 9.86 20.98
CA ALA A 205 20.64 9.04 20.46
C ALA A 205 20.37 8.55 19.02
N ALA A 206 19.16 8.07 18.77
CA ALA A 206 18.77 7.54 17.46
C ALA A 206 18.73 8.63 16.36
N THR A 207 18.44 9.89 16.74
CA THR A 207 18.38 11.01 15.80
C THR A 207 19.66 11.86 15.76
N SER A 208 20.76 11.33 16.30
CA SER A 208 22.05 12.04 16.36
C SER A 208 21.92 13.43 16.99
N ASP A 209 21.40 13.50 18.21
CA ASP A 209 21.17 14.73 18.95
C ASP A 209 20.20 15.69 18.23
N PHE A 210 19.03 15.18 17.83
CA PHE A 210 17.95 15.90 17.13
C PHE A 210 18.31 16.46 15.75
N ARG A 211 19.37 15.96 15.13
CA ARG A 211 19.76 16.36 13.77
C ARG A 211 18.85 15.78 12.68
N PHE A 212 18.19 14.68 12.99
CA PHE A 212 17.30 13.97 12.07
C PHE A 212 15.90 13.83 12.69
N ASN A 213 14.90 13.78 11.83
CA ASN A 213 13.52 13.44 12.23
C ASN A 213 13.38 11.93 12.40
N ALA A 214 12.37 11.51 13.17
CA ALA A 214 11.96 10.12 13.31
C ALA A 214 10.54 9.94 12.77
N LEU A 215 10.26 8.77 12.21
CA LEU A 215 8.93 8.35 11.80
C LEU A 215 8.52 7.15 12.65
N PHE A 216 7.36 7.26 13.29
CA PHE A 216 6.75 6.16 14.05
C PHE A 216 5.50 5.68 13.32
N ALA A 217 5.52 4.44 12.84
CA ALA A 217 4.39 3.79 12.20
C ALA A 217 3.67 2.88 13.19
N THR A 218 2.34 2.98 13.22
CA THR A 218 1.46 2.19 14.09
C THR A 218 0.61 1.21 13.29
N SER A 219 0.00 0.22 13.95
CA SER A 219 -0.82 -0.80 13.30
C SER A 219 -2.17 -0.27 12.82
N SER A 220 -2.68 0.80 13.47
CA SER A 220 -3.96 1.43 13.14
C SER A 220 -3.91 2.94 13.37
N ILE A 221 -4.93 3.65 12.86
CA ILE A 221 -5.12 5.08 13.13
C ILE A 221 -5.41 5.30 14.62
N ASN A 222 -6.23 4.46 15.23
CA ASN A 222 -6.54 4.55 16.65
C ASN A 222 -5.27 4.41 17.50
N ASP A 223 -4.39 3.47 17.16
CA ASP A 223 -3.09 3.36 17.82
C ASP A 223 -2.24 4.61 17.64
N ALA A 224 -2.26 5.24 16.47
CA ALA A 224 -1.52 6.48 16.23
C ALA A 224 -2.01 7.60 17.16
N ILE A 225 -3.32 7.76 17.28
CA ILE A 225 -3.95 8.77 18.15
C ILE A 225 -3.63 8.48 19.63
N GLU A 226 -3.76 7.22 20.06
CA GLU A 226 -3.44 6.83 21.44
C GLU A 226 -1.96 7.06 21.77
N TYR A 227 -1.03 6.64 20.91
CA TYR A 227 0.39 6.90 21.11
C TYR A 227 0.71 8.39 21.14
N TYR A 228 0.04 9.19 20.31
CA TYR A 228 0.18 10.63 20.32
C TYR A 228 -0.18 11.23 21.68
N LYS A 229 -1.34 10.85 22.24
CA LYS A 229 -1.79 11.28 23.59
C LYS A 229 -0.81 10.84 24.68
N ILE A 230 -0.41 9.56 24.66
CA ILE A 230 0.55 9.02 25.64
C ILE A 230 1.89 9.76 25.59
N LEU A 231 2.38 10.05 24.39
CA LEU A 231 3.64 10.79 24.21
C LEU A 231 3.53 12.23 24.73
N GLN A 232 2.40 12.91 24.54
CA GLN A 232 2.14 14.23 25.10
C GLN A 232 2.13 14.18 26.63
N GLU A 233 1.35 13.29 27.24
CA GLU A 233 1.25 13.13 28.69
C GLU A 233 2.63 12.82 29.32
N LEU A 234 3.41 11.95 28.71
CA LEU A 234 4.75 11.61 29.17
C LEU A 234 5.70 12.83 29.12
N GLN A 235 5.63 13.61 28.06
CA GLN A 235 6.46 14.81 27.91
C GLN A 235 6.08 15.90 28.92
N GLU A 236 4.79 16.11 29.17
CA GLU A 236 4.33 17.03 30.20
C GLU A 236 4.81 16.60 31.59
N ARG A 237 4.71 15.30 31.89
CA ARG A 237 5.25 14.75 33.15
C ARG A 237 6.76 14.96 33.27
N TYR A 238 7.54 14.71 32.20
CA TYR A 238 8.98 14.91 32.22
C TYR A 238 9.36 16.39 32.37
N LYS A 239 8.62 17.27 31.71
CA LYS A 239 8.81 18.74 31.84
C LYS A 239 8.51 19.24 33.25
N SER A 240 7.48 18.69 33.92
CA SER A 240 7.18 19.04 35.30
C SER A 240 8.23 18.53 36.30
N GLN A 241 8.98 17.51 35.95
CA GLN A 241 10.04 16.94 36.80
C GLN A 241 11.42 17.57 36.57
N SER A 242 11.65 18.17 35.40
CA SER A 242 12.93 18.80 35.08
C SER A 242 12.76 19.95 34.09
N ASP A 243 13.20 21.12 34.49
CA ASP A 243 13.22 22.33 33.62
C ASP A 243 14.19 22.14 32.41
N GLU A 244 15.14 21.22 32.51
CA GLU A 244 16.10 20.92 31.44
C GLU A 244 15.53 19.99 30.36
N TYR A 245 14.32 19.40 30.59
CA TYR A 245 13.70 18.54 29.61
C TYR A 245 13.21 19.35 28.41
N MET A 246 13.71 18.97 27.22
CA MET A 246 13.27 19.55 25.96
C MET A 246 12.23 18.63 25.30
N PRO A 247 10.96 19.03 25.22
CA PRO A 247 9.94 18.22 24.58
C PRO A 247 10.15 18.14 23.07
N LEU A 248 9.79 17.00 22.50
CA LEU A 248 9.78 16.77 21.06
C LEU A 248 8.55 17.41 20.44
N ASN A 249 8.71 18.00 19.27
CA ASN A 249 7.58 18.38 18.43
C ASN A 249 7.07 17.12 17.71
N ILE A 250 5.88 16.68 18.06
CA ILE A 250 5.26 15.46 17.53
C ILE A 250 4.04 15.86 16.70
N ALA A 251 3.92 15.32 15.49
CA ALA A 251 2.74 15.45 14.66
C ALA A 251 2.15 14.07 14.40
N CYS A 252 0.85 13.92 14.55
CA CYS A 252 0.10 12.73 14.15
C CYS A 252 -0.48 12.95 12.76
N VAL A 253 -0.16 12.07 11.82
CA VAL A 253 -0.57 12.21 10.42
C VAL A 253 -1.21 10.91 9.95
N PHE A 254 -2.40 11.00 9.39
CA PHE A 254 -3.10 9.87 8.77
C PHE A 254 -3.91 10.34 7.56
N SER A 255 -4.20 9.42 6.65
CA SER A 255 -5.01 9.74 5.48
C SER A 255 -6.50 9.77 5.87
N PRO A 256 -7.27 10.77 5.43
CA PRO A 256 -8.71 10.77 5.67
C PRO A 256 -9.36 9.54 4.99
N PRO A 257 -10.38 8.96 5.62
CA PRO A 257 -11.04 7.77 5.11
C PRO A 257 -11.73 8.03 3.76
N ALA A 258 -11.64 7.05 2.86
CA ALA A 258 -12.40 7.05 1.62
C ALA A 258 -13.85 6.61 1.89
N TYR A 259 -14.85 7.34 1.41
CA TYR A 259 -16.27 7.02 1.60
C TYR A 259 -16.62 5.59 1.15
N GLY A 260 -17.23 4.79 2.03
CA GLY A 260 -17.86 3.51 1.69
C GLY A 260 -17.31 2.24 2.36
N ASN A 261 -16.35 2.31 3.28
CA ASN A 261 -15.81 1.16 4.00
C ASN A 261 -16.24 1.20 5.51
N LYS A 262 -16.56 0.06 6.15
CA LYS A 262 -17.05 0.04 7.54
C LYS A 262 -16.01 0.51 8.57
N ASP A 263 -14.73 0.29 8.30
CA ASP A 263 -13.62 0.81 9.10
C ASP A 263 -13.54 2.35 9.07
N ILE A 264 -14.18 2.95 8.08
CA ILE A 264 -14.22 4.38 7.82
C ILE A 264 -15.16 5.14 8.76
N MET A 265 -16.27 4.54 9.19
CA MET A 265 -17.19 5.21 10.11
C MET A 265 -16.51 5.43 11.47
N GLN A 266 -15.75 4.45 11.94
CA GLN A 266 -15.00 4.57 13.18
C GLN A 266 -13.89 5.63 13.07
N ILE A 267 -13.19 5.68 11.94
CA ILE A 267 -12.17 6.69 11.66
C ILE A 267 -12.78 8.10 11.55
N GLN A 268 -13.99 8.24 10.99
CA GLN A 268 -14.69 9.54 10.94
C GLN A 268 -15.12 10.02 12.33
N GLU A 269 -15.60 9.11 13.17
CA GLU A 269 -15.96 9.44 14.57
C GLU A 269 -14.71 9.87 15.36
N ASP A 270 -13.58 9.19 15.17
CA ASP A 270 -12.32 9.54 15.82
C ASP A 270 -11.75 10.88 15.31
N LEU A 271 -11.86 11.16 14.00
CA LEU A 271 -11.47 12.45 13.41
C LEU A 271 -12.35 13.61 13.89
N GLU A 272 -13.65 13.39 14.03
CA GLU A 272 -14.58 14.38 14.57
C GLU A 272 -14.31 14.65 16.07
N GLN A 273 -13.90 13.60 16.81
CA GLN A 273 -13.51 13.74 18.21
C GLN A 273 -12.21 14.55 18.32
N GLU A 274 -11.19 14.23 17.52
CA GLU A 274 -9.92 14.96 17.50
C GLU A 274 -10.11 16.43 17.09
N ARG A 275 -11.01 16.68 16.13
CA ARG A 275 -11.35 18.04 15.71
C ARG A 275 -12.00 18.83 16.84
N ARG A 276 -12.89 18.20 17.63
CA ARG A 276 -13.48 18.81 18.84
C ARG A 276 -12.44 19.06 19.92
N ASP A 277 -11.53 18.11 20.12
CA ASP A 277 -10.47 18.24 21.12
C ASP A 277 -9.48 19.37 20.75
N ASN A 278 -9.19 19.56 19.45
CA ASN A 278 -8.36 20.66 18.94
C ASN A 278 -9.08 22.03 18.87
N GLU A 279 -10.42 22.05 18.80
CA GLU A 279 -11.20 23.31 18.86
C GLU A 279 -11.38 23.85 20.29
N VAL A 280 -10.99 23.08 21.30
CA VAL A 280 -11.14 23.42 22.72
C VAL A 280 -9.87 24.06 23.33
N GLU A 281 -8.75 24.14 22.63
CA GLU A 281 -7.59 24.88 23.07
C GLU A 281 -7.70 26.37 22.68
N PRO A 282 -7.92 27.28 23.65
CA PRO A 282 -7.72 28.71 23.39
C PRO A 282 -6.22 28.99 23.43
N GLU A 283 -5.78 29.79 22.48
CA GLU A 283 -4.49 30.46 22.25
C GLU A 283 -3.41 30.44 23.35
#